data_139c31a2532b6fa548acf2e96517ea15
#
_entry.id   139c31a2532b6fa548acf2e96517ea15
#
_cell.length_a   1.000
_cell.length_b   1.000
_cell.length_c   1.000
_cell.angle_alpha   90.00
_cell.angle_beta   90.00
_cell.angle_gamma   90.00
#
_symmetry.space_group_name_H-M   'P 1'
#
loop_
_entity.id
_entity.type
_entity.pdbx_description
1 polymer ?
#
loop_
_entity_poly.entity_id
_entity_poly.type
_entity_poly.pdbx_seq_one_letter_code
_entity_poly.pdbx_strand_id
1 'polypeptide(L)'
;STTDQRAAFLEEVATQIDARGAEITAIGIKETGLPEARLEGERGRTVAQLRMFADHIKIDAHLDHRHDKALPERVPAPRPDLQLFQRPIGPVAVFGASNFPLAFSSAGGDTAAALAAGCPVVVKGHPAHPGIADFIAQAFDAAIKATGVHAGVFNQVNDGGHVVGEALVKHPLIRAVGFTGSLRAGRILFDIAAARPDPIPFFGELGSINPMFVLPAAAASRGMEIASGWAGSLTMGAGQFCTNPGIAVMLDGPAKEQFAKTATQALTQVVPQTMLTGGIAKAFQDGCTAMFNELGVEALIASDNTGREAGPQLFTTTASNWLTRPALQVEVFGPLGILVIAKDMDEMRAVAQALHGQLTCTLHLDGGDIDDAKTIVPILERKAGRLLANGFPTGVEVCDSMVHSGPYPASTNFGATSVGTMAIRRFLRPVCYQNIPNDFLP
;
A
#
# COMPACT_ATOMS: atom_id res chain seq x y z
N SER A 1 4.57 21.47 -19.19
CA SER A 1 3.28 21.04 -19.77
C SER A 1 2.12 21.68 -19.02
N THR A 2 1.07 22.07 -19.73
CA THR A 2 -0.19 22.55 -19.14
C THR A 2 -0.93 21.37 -18.47
N THR A 3 -1.97 21.68 -17.69
CA THR A 3 -2.84 20.65 -17.10
C THR A 3 -3.48 19.77 -18.18
N ASP A 4 -4.00 20.40 -19.25
CA ASP A 4 -4.61 19.65 -20.38
C ASP A 4 -3.61 18.73 -21.09
N GLN A 5 -2.38 19.18 -21.29
CA GLN A 5 -1.33 18.34 -21.88
C GLN A 5 -0.99 17.14 -20.99
N ARG A 6 -0.94 17.34 -19.66
CA ARG A 6 -0.70 16.22 -18.71
C ARG A 6 -1.87 15.25 -18.70
N ALA A 7 -3.11 15.76 -18.69
CA ALA A 7 -4.31 14.93 -18.73
C ALA A 7 -4.36 14.11 -20.01
N ALA A 8 -4.14 14.71 -21.16
CA ALA A 8 -4.09 14.02 -22.46
C ALA A 8 -2.97 12.96 -22.49
N PHE A 9 -1.82 13.25 -21.89
CA PHE A 9 -0.72 12.28 -21.79
C PHE A 9 -1.09 11.08 -20.94
N LEU A 10 -1.71 11.28 -19.77
CA LEU A 10 -2.15 10.17 -18.89
C LEU A 10 -3.22 9.30 -19.56
N GLU A 11 -4.17 9.90 -20.29
CA GLU A 11 -5.17 9.19 -21.09
C GLU A 11 -4.52 8.35 -22.19
N GLU A 12 -3.54 8.91 -22.89
CA GLU A 12 -2.84 8.19 -23.96
C GLU A 12 -2.00 7.04 -23.38
N VAL A 13 -1.32 7.22 -22.24
CA VAL A 13 -0.62 6.12 -21.57
C VAL A 13 -1.59 4.99 -21.23
N ALA A 14 -2.76 5.30 -20.69
CA ALA A 14 -3.81 4.32 -20.41
C ALA A 14 -4.22 3.55 -21.66
N THR A 15 -4.43 4.25 -22.78
CA THR A 15 -4.78 3.66 -24.07
C THR A 15 -3.67 2.74 -24.60
N GLN A 16 -2.42 3.15 -24.50
CA GLN A 16 -1.27 2.37 -24.95
C GLN A 16 -1.03 1.12 -24.11
N ILE A 17 -1.34 1.16 -22.80
CA ILE A 17 -1.31 -0.02 -21.92
C ILE A 17 -2.42 -1.01 -22.32
N ASP A 18 -3.64 -0.54 -22.54
CA ASP A 18 -4.75 -1.40 -22.99
C ASP A 18 -4.43 -2.06 -24.35
N ALA A 19 -3.86 -1.31 -25.28
CA ALA A 19 -3.48 -1.83 -26.60
C ALA A 19 -2.45 -2.98 -26.56
N ARG A 20 -1.63 -3.05 -25.50
CA ARG A 20 -0.63 -4.10 -25.26
C ARG A 20 -1.08 -5.17 -24.26
N GLY A 21 -2.38 -5.22 -23.97
CA GLY A 21 -2.93 -6.04 -22.91
C GLY A 21 -2.60 -7.54 -23.04
N ALA A 22 -2.66 -8.11 -24.23
CA ALA A 22 -2.38 -9.52 -24.46
C ALA A 22 -0.91 -9.87 -24.17
N GLU A 23 0.03 -9.04 -24.65
CA GLU A 23 1.48 -9.25 -24.45
C GLU A 23 1.85 -9.07 -22.98
N ILE A 24 1.31 -8.04 -22.30
CA ILE A 24 1.52 -7.80 -20.88
C ILE A 24 1.02 -8.98 -20.05
N THR A 25 -0.17 -9.48 -20.33
CA THR A 25 -0.74 -10.64 -19.63
C THR A 25 0.10 -11.89 -19.86
N ALA A 26 0.48 -12.17 -21.11
CA ALA A 26 1.25 -13.35 -21.47
C ALA A 26 2.63 -13.39 -20.83
N ILE A 27 3.36 -12.26 -20.79
CA ILE A 27 4.66 -12.20 -20.10
C ILE A 27 4.48 -12.23 -18.59
N GLY A 28 3.44 -11.56 -18.06
CA GLY A 28 3.14 -11.50 -16.64
C GLY A 28 2.91 -12.88 -16.03
N ILE A 29 2.17 -13.75 -16.67
CA ILE A 29 1.98 -15.15 -16.24
C ILE A 29 3.34 -15.85 -16.09
N LYS A 30 4.24 -15.69 -17.07
CA LYS A 30 5.56 -16.35 -17.06
C LYS A 30 6.48 -15.82 -15.97
N GLU A 31 6.47 -14.51 -15.73
CA GLU A 31 7.36 -13.86 -14.77
C GLU A 31 6.91 -14.05 -13.33
N THR A 32 5.60 -13.97 -13.08
CA THR A 32 5.05 -13.88 -11.73
C THR A 32 4.35 -15.15 -11.24
N GLY A 33 3.87 -15.99 -12.17
CA GLY A 33 2.99 -17.11 -11.84
C GLY A 33 1.56 -16.67 -11.47
N LEU A 34 1.21 -15.39 -11.60
CA LEU A 34 -0.13 -14.90 -11.32
C LEU A 34 -1.12 -15.39 -12.39
N PRO A 35 -2.37 -15.72 -12.03
CA PRO A 35 -3.40 -16.12 -12.98
C PRO A 35 -3.74 -15.00 -13.97
N GLU A 36 -4.14 -15.37 -15.18
CA GLU A 36 -4.55 -14.46 -16.25
C GLU A 36 -5.57 -13.42 -15.80
N ALA A 37 -6.68 -13.87 -15.21
CA ALA A 37 -7.74 -12.98 -14.72
C ALA A 37 -7.25 -11.96 -13.66
N ARG A 38 -6.25 -12.34 -12.86
CA ARG A 38 -5.62 -11.45 -11.87
C ARG A 38 -4.84 -10.33 -12.57
N LEU A 39 -4.07 -10.65 -13.59
CA LEU A 39 -3.28 -9.69 -14.37
C LEU A 39 -4.17 -8.76 -15.20
N GLU A 40 -5.23 -9.29 -15.79
CA GLU A 40 -6.20 -8.49 -16.55
C GLU A 40 -6.96 -7.51 -15.64
N GLY A 41 -7.43 -7.98 -14.48
CA GLY A 41 -8.07 -7.11 -13.48
C GLY A 41 -7.13 -6.01 -12.98
N GLU A 42 -5.86 -6.34 -12.77
CA GLU A 42 -4.85 -5.37 -12.34
C GLU A 42 -4.50 -4.36 -13.44
N ARG A 43 -4.44 -4.79 -14.71
CA ARG A 43 -4.30 -3.88 -15.86
C ARG A 43 -5.46 -2.90 -15.93
N GLY A 44 -6.70 -3.39 -15.84
CA GLY A 44 -7.89 -2.54 -15.81
C GLY A 44 -7.84 -1.50 -14.68
N ARG A 45 -7.41 -1.89 -13.49
CA ARG A 45 -7.20 -0.99 -12.35
C ARG A 45 -6.13 0.07 -12.65
N THR A 46 -5.01 -0.30 -13.26
CA THR A 46 -3.92 0.61 -13.60
C THR A 46 -4.37 1.66 -14.60
N VAL A 47 -5.07 1.24 -15.64
CA VAL A 47 -5.66 2.11 -16.67
C VAL A 47 -6.69 3.05 -16.05
N ALA A 48 -7.61 2.54 -15.23
CA ALA A 48 -8.61 3.35 -14.55
C ALA A 48 -7.97 4.41 -13.64
N GLN A 49 -6.88 4.09 -12.96
CA GLN A 49 -6.16 5.03 -12.09
C GLN A 49 -5.48 6.15 -12.88
N LEU A 50 -4.89 5.86 -14.05
CA LEU A 50 -4.33 6.89 -14.93
C LEU A 50 -5.42 7.86 -15.40
N ARG A 51 -6.58 7.34 -15.82
CA ARG A 51 -7.75 8.13 -16.24
C ARG A 51 -8.32 8.94 -15.08
N MET A 52 -8.45 8.36 -13.89
CA MET A 52 -8.87 9.08 -12.68
C MET A 52 -8.00 10.30 -12.40
N PHE A 53 -6.68 10.18 -12.52
CA PHE A 53 -5.78 11.31 -12.34
C PHE A 53 -5.89 12.32 -13.48
N ALA A 54 -6.08 11.89 -14.73
CA ALA A 54 -6.32 12.78 -15.85
C ALA A 54 -7.57 13.64 -15.60
N ASP A 55 -8.66 13.07 -15.14
CA ASP A 55 -9.89 13.79 -14.80
C ASP A 55 -9.71 14.67 -13.57
N HIS A 56 -9.04 14.18 -12.53
CA HIS A 56 -8.82 14.93 -11.29
C HIS A 56 -8.04 16.24 -11.52
N ILE A 57 -7.02 16.20 -12.39
CA ILE A 57 -6.25 17.44 -12.63
C ILE A 57 -6.98 18.46 -13.50
N LYS A 58 -7.91 18.03 -14.37
CA LYS A 58 -8.73 18.94 -15.20
C LYS A 58 -9.62 19.89 -14.37
N ILE A 59 -10.01 19.49 -13.16
CA ILE A 59 -10.83 20.32 -12.27
C ILE A 59 -10.01 21.18 -11.31
N ASP A 60 -8.69 21.19 -11.45
CA ASP A 60 -7.73 21.99 -10.66
C ASP A 60 -7.80 21.81 -9.12
N ALA A 61 -8.55 20.82 -8.63
CA ALA A 61 -8.71 20.57 -7.19
C ALA A 61 -7.37 20.29 -6.48
N HIS A 62 -6.40 19.74 -7.20
CA HIS A 62 -5.05 19.46 -6.71
C HIS A 62 -4.22 20.71 -6.45
N LEU A 63 -4.58 21.87 -7.02
CA LEU A 63 -3.83 23.14 -6.87
C LEU A 63 -4.06 23.79 -5.52
N ASP A 64 -5.16 23.46 -4.82
CA ASP A 64 -5.53 24.03 -3.51
C ASP A 64 -5.36 25.56 -3.49
N HIS A 65 -5.78 26.22 -4.57
CA HIS A 65 -5.59 27.68 -4.76
C HIS A 65 -6.32 28.45 -3.67
N ARG A 66 -5.60 29.37 -3.01
CA ARG A 66 -6.14 30.27 -2.01
C ARG A 66 -5.69 31.69 -2.30
N HIS A 67 -6.61 32.64 -2.13
CA HIS A 67 -6.32 34.04 -2.36
C HIS A 67 -6.82 34.92 -1.22
N ASP A 68 -5.88 35.51 -0.52
CA ASP A 68 -6.08 36.53 0.48
C ASP A 68 -5.78 37.92 -0.11
N LYS A 69 -6.83 38.65 -0.55
CA LYS A 69 -6.69 39.98 -1.16
C LYS A 69 -6.01 40.94 -0.20
N ALA A 70 -5.28 41.91 -0.75
CA ALA A 70 -4.68 43.01 0.02
C ALA A 70 -5.70 43.79 0.86
N LEU A 71 -5.32 44.14 2.07
CA LEU A 71 -6.08 45.00 2.99
C LEU A 71 -5.15 46.13 3.45
N PRO A 72 -4.93 47.17 2.63
CA PRO A 72 -3.95 48.21 2.94
C PRO A 72 -4.31 49.03 4.18
N GLU A 73 -5.61 49.20 4.48
CA GLU A 73 -6.11 49.99 5.62
C GLU A 73 -6.31 49.13 6.90
N ARG A 74 -5.94 47.86 6.91
CA ARG A 74 -6.12 47.01 8.08
C ARG A 74 -5.25 47.48 9.25
N VAL A 75 -5.84 47.56 10.46
CA VAL A 75 -5.15 47.86 11.71
C VAL A 75 -4.94 46.55 12.48
N PRO A 76 -3.81 46.29 13.16
CA PRO A 76 -2.67 47.19 13.41
C PRO A 76 -1.65 47.26 12.26
N ALA A 77 -1.76 46.37 11.28
CA ALA A 77 -0.84 46.32 10.15
C ALA A 77 -1.58 45.98 8.85
N PRO A 78 -1.22 46.59 7.71
CA PRO A 78 -1.73 46.21 6.40
C PRO A 78 -1.51 44.74 6.08
N ARG A 79 -2.39 44.11 5.31
CA ARG A 79 -2.17 42.80 4.71
C ARG A 79 -1.80 42.96 3.23
N PRO A 80 -0.69 42.35 2.77
CA PRO A 80 -0.37 42.29 1.35
C PRO A 80 -1.33 41.38 0.60
N ASP A 81 -1.32 41.39 -0.73
CA ASP A 81 -1.95 40.37 -1.57
C ASP A 81 -1.15 39.07 -1.49
N LEU A 82 -1.83 37.95 -1.18
CA LEU A 82 -1.24 36.66 -0.98
C LEU A 82 -2.00 35.59 -1.77
N GLN A 83 -1.32 34.88 -2.66
CA GLN A 83 -1.90 33.76 -3.39
C GLN A 83 -1.08 32.51 -3.16
N LEU A 84 -1.73 31.40 -2.85
CA LEU A 84 -1.10 30.10 -2.63
C LEU A 84 -1.49 29.14 -3.75
N PHE A 85 -0.51 28.45 -4.31
CA PHE A 85 -0.70 27.37 -5.27
C PHE A 85 0.16 26.17 -4.88
N GLN A 86 -0.33 24.97 -5.17
CA GLN A 86 0.50 23.78 -5.14
C GLN A 86 1.36 23.69 -6.40
N ARG A 87 2.64 23.37 -6.23
CA ARG A 87 3.62 23.25 -7.33
C ARG A 87 4.28 21.90 -7.32
N PRO A 88 4.63 21.32 -8.49
CA PRO A 88 5.37 20.05 -8.55
C PRO A 88 6.67 20.13 -7.76
N ILE A 89 6.98 19.08 -7.03
CA ILE A 89 8.18 19.00 -6.18
C ILE A 89 9.47 18.82 -7.01
N GLY A 90 9.37 18.29 -8.23
CA GLY A 90 10.48 18.01 -9.13
C GLY A 90 10.59 16.52 -9.50
N PRO A 91 11.72 16.05 -10.06
CA PRO A 91 11.88 14.66 -10.48
C PRO A 91 11.71 13.66 -9.33
N VAL A 92 10.92 12.61 -9.57
CA VAL A 92 10.57 11.57 -8.59
C VAL A 92 11.20 10.24 -8.99
N ALA A 93 11.89 9.59 -8.05
CA ALA A 93 12.28 8.19 -8.18
C ALA A 93 11.15 7.28 -7.71
N VAL A 94 10.77 6.29 -8.52
CA VAL A 94 9.70 5.34 -8.18
C VAL A 94 10.24 3.92 -8.11
N PHE A 95 9.90 3.23 -7.02
CA PHE A 95 10.25 1.82 -6.78
C PHE A 95 8.97 1.02 -6.59
N GLY A 96 8.63 0.21 -7.58
CA GLY A 96 7.41 -0.58 -7.56
C GLY A 96 7.53 -1.89 -6.77
N ALA A 97 6.37 -2.44 -6.42
CA ALA A 97 6.24 -3.71 -5.73
C ALA A 97 6.27 -4.91 -6.69
N SER A 98 6.63 -6.09 -6.16
CA SER A 98 6.59 -7.34 -6.93
C SER A 98 5.19 -7.92 -7.07
N ASN A 99 4.37 -7.80 -6.04
CA ASN A 99 3.06 -8.46 -5.90
C ASN A 99 1.92 -7.78 -6.68
N PHE A 100 2.16 -6.57 -7.17
CA PHE A 100 1.29 -5.82 -8.06
C PHE A 100 2.10 -5.26 -9.22
N PRO A 101 2.44 -6.11 -10.21
CA PRO A 101 3.39 -5.76 -11.28
C PRO A 101 2.92 -4.64 -12.21
N LEU A 102 1.66 -4.26 -12.14
CA LEU A 102 1.06 -3.16 -12.91
C LEU A 102 0.60 -2.01 -11.99
N ALA A 103 -0.32 -2.27 -11.05
CA ALA A 103 -1.00 -1.23 -10.27
C ALA A 103 -0.10 -0.53 -9.24
N PHE A 104 0.97 -1.17 -8.78
CA PHE A 104 1.97 -0.62 -7.85
C PHE A 104 3.40 -0.75 -8.38
N SER A 105 3.56 -0.73 -9.69
CA SER A 105 4.87 -0.79 -10.34
C SER A 105 5.04 0.34 -11.37
N SER A 106 5.62 0.08 -12.55
CA SER A 106 6.10 1.11 -13.50
C SER A 106 5.04 2.15 -13.89
N ALA A 107 3.77 1.76 -14.09
CA ALA A 107 2.64 2.66 -14.36
C ALA A 107 1.69 2.80 -13.17
N GLY A 108 2.12 2.35 -11.99
CA GLY A 108 1.28 2.31 -10.79
C GLY A 108 1.00 3.68 -10.17
N GLY A 109 0.38 3.64 -8.98
CA GLY A 109 -0.11 4.83 -8.27
C GLY A 109 0.91 5.92 -8.07
N ASP A 110 2.15 5.58 -7.73
CA ASP A 110 3.21 6.57 -7.52
C ASP A 110 3.59 7.29 -8.81
N THR A 111 3.77 6.54 -9.91
CA THR A 111 4.05 7.11 -11.24
C THR A 111 2.91 7.97 -11.72
N ALA A 112 1.66 7.46 -11.68
CA ALA A 112 0.48 8.20 -12.14
C ALA A 112 0.27 9.50 -11.35
N ALA A 113 0.38 9.46 -10.03
CA ALA A 113 0.24 10.63 -9.16
C ALA A 113 1.35 11.66 -9.37
N ALA A 114 2.62 11.22 -9.53
CA ALA A 114 3.74 12.11 -9.79
C ALA A 114 3.62 12.81 -11.14
N LEU A 115 3.25 12.10 -12.19
CA LEU A 115 3.03 12.66 -13.53
C LEU A 115 1.84 13.63 -13.53
N ALA A 116 0.74 13.29 -12.86
CA ALA A 116 -0.41 14.19 -12.70
C ALA A 116 -0.02 15.49 -11.99
N ALA A 117 0.81 15.39 -10.95
CA ALA A 117 1.36 16.57 -10.25
C ALA A 117 2.27 17.43 -11.14
N GLY A 118 2.75 16.91 -12.27
CA GLY A 118 3.69 17.58 -13.18
C GLY A 118 5.16 17.27 -12.88
N CYS A 119 5.43 16.21 -12.14
CA CYS A 119 6.79 15.73 -11.86
C CYS A 119 7.23 14.72 -12.91
N PRO A 120 8.42 14.86 -13.51
CA PRO A 120 9.01 13.78 -14.29
C PRO A 120 9.41 12.61 -13.37
N VAL A 121 9.35 11.39 -13.92
CA VAL A 121 9.55 10.17 -13.14
C VAL A 121 10.71 9.34 -13.70
N VAL A 122 11.52 8.82 -12.80
CA VAL A 122 12.49 7.76 -13.09
C VAL A 122 12.11 6.52 -12.30
N VAL A 123 11.63 5.51 -13.00
CA VAL A 123 11.25 4.23 -12.38
C VAL A 123 12.44 3.29 -12.32
N LYS A 124 12.72 2.74 -11.16
CA LYS A 124 13.55 1.55 -11.02
C LYS A 124 12.66 0.32 -11.21
N GLY A 125 12.76 -0.33 -12.37
CA GLY A 125 11.99 -1.53 -12.70
C GLY A 125 12.25 -2.65 -11.70
N HIS A 126 11.19 -3.37 -11.34
CA HIS A 126 11.30 -4.46 -10.37
C HIS A 126 11.86 -5.74 -11.03
N PRO A 127 12.88 -6.38 -10.43
CA PRO A 127 13.55 -7.53 -11.06
C PRO A 127 12.68 -8.80 -11.18
N ALA A 128 11.53 -8.86 -10.50
CA ALA A 128 10.61 -9.99 -10.59
C ALA A 128 9.74 -10.00 -11.86
N HIS A 129 9.63 -8.86 -12.55
CA HIS A 129 8.77 -8.73 -13.75
C HIS A 129 9.34 -7.71 -14.75
N PRO A 130 10.58 -7.92 -15.24
CA PRO A 130 11.24 -7.00 -16.15
C PRO A 130 10.56 -6.90 -17.52
N GLY A 131 9.94 -7.96 -18.02
CA GLY A 131 9.22 -7.96 -19.29
C GLY A 131 7.93 -7.13 -19.22
N ILE A 132 7.15 -7.24 -18.13
CA ILE A 132 6.02 -6.33 -17.91
C ILE A 132 6.52 -4.88 -17.90
N ALA A 133 7.58 -4.61 -17.17
CA ALA A 133 8.15 -3.27 -17.08
C ALA A 133 8.57 -2.72 -18.45
N ASP A 134 9.12 -3.56 -19.33
CA ASP A 134 9.50 -3.19 -20.69
C ASP A 134 8.28 -2.83 -21.56
N PHE A 135 7.21 -3.63 -21.54
CA PHE A 135 5.97 -3.30 -22.24
C PHE A 135 5.32 -1.99 -21.74
N ILE A 136 5.41 -1.73 -20.44
CA ILE A 136 4.96 -0.46 -19.86
C ILE A 136 5.82 0.70 -20.36
N ALA A 137 7.15 0.55 -20.39
CA ALA A 137 8.03 1.59 -20.95
C ALA A 137 7.72 1.87 -22.43
N GLN A 138 7.46 0.84 -23.24
CA GLN A 138 7.04 1.01 -24.63
C GLN A 138 5.69 1.74 -24.75
N ALA A 139 4.75 1.51 -23.82
CA ALA A 139 3.49 2.24 -23.78
C ALA A 139 3.71 3.74 -23.49
N PHE A 140 4.59 4.07 -22.54
CA PHE A 140 5.00 5.45 -22.27
C PHE A 140 5.68 6.10 -23.46
N ASP A 141 6.60 5.41 -24.14
CA ASP A 141 7.27 5.93 -25.33
C ASP A 141 6.27 6.24 -26.45
N ALA A 142 5.30 5.37 -26.68
CA ALA A 142 4.24 5.60 -27.66
C ALA A 142 3.37 6.82 -27.29
N ALA A 143 3.00 6.95 -26.02
CA ALA A 143 2.20 8.08 -25.55
C ALA A 143 2.98 9.41 -25.61
N ILE A 144 4.27 9.42 -25.30
CA ILE A 144 5.14 10.59 -25.46
C ILE A 144 5.15 11.07 -26.93
N LYS A 145 5.32 10.13 -27.87
CA LYS A 145 5.32 10.43 -29.30
C LYS A 145 3.97 10.95 -29.78
N ALA A 146 2.88 10.36 -29.31
CA ALA A 146 1.52 10.73 -29.73
C ALA A 146 1.11 12.11 -29.19
N THR A 147 1.49 12.46 -27.97
CA THR A 147 1.09 13.71 -27.29
C THR A 147 2.09 14.85 -27.43
N GLY A 148 3.32 14.55 -27.86
CA GLY A 148 4.38 15.55 -28.01
C GLY A 148 4.90 16.14 -26.70
N VAL A 149 4.67 15.49 -25.55
CA VAL A 149 5.28 15.89 -24.28
C VAL A 149 6.78 15.64 -24.32
N HIS A 150 7.53 16.30 -23.43
CA HIS A 150 8.98 16.17 -23.39
C HIS A 150 9.41 14.72 -23.12
N ALA A 151 10.38 14.19 -23.87
CA ALA A 151 10.84 12.80 -23.78
C ALA A 151 11.36 12.41 -22.38
N GLY A 152 11.85 13.37 -21.60
CA GLY A 152 12.31 13.15 -20.23
C GLY A 152 11.21 13.07 -19.18
N VAL A 153 9.93 13.06 -19.57
CA VAL A 153 8.81 13.01 -18.59
C VAL A 153 8.74 11.66 -17.86
N PHE A 154 9.11 10.59 -18.55
CA PHE A 154 9.18 9.24 -18.01
C PHE A 154 10.47 8.56 -18.46
N ASN A 155 11.16 7.93 -17.52
CA ASN A 155 12.32 7.08 -17.79
C ASN A 155 12.27 5.85 -16.91
N GLN A 156 12.84 4.74 -17.37
CA GLN A 156 12.91 3.49 -16.62
C GLN A 156 14.32 2.93 -16.65
N VAL A 157 14.79 2.47 -15.51
CA VAL A 157 16.08 1.80 -15.35
C VAL A 157 15.82 0.37 -14.87
N ASN A 158 16.22 -0.60 -15.66
CA ASN A 158 16.10 -2.02 -15.37
C ASN A 158 17.46 -2.57 -14.94
N ASP A 159 17.57 -2.93 -13.66
CA ASP A 159 18.73 -3.60 -13.09
C ASP A 159 18.28 -4.43 -11.90
N GLY A 160 18.87 -5.61 -11.73
CA GLY A 160 18.63 -6.52 -10.61
C GLY A 160 19.34 -6.12 -9.30
N GLY A 161 20.24 -5.14 -9.30
CA GLY A 161 21.08 -4.80 -8.14
C GLY A 161 20.53 -3.69 -7.25
N HIS A 162 21.00 -3.67 -5.99
CA HIS A 162 20.69 -2.59 -5.04
C HIS A 162 21.43 -1.29 -5.39
N VAL A 163 22.58 -1.37 -6.08
CA VAL A 163 23.45 -0.24 -6.40
C VAL A 163 22.71 0.84 -7.20
N VAL A 164 21.92 0.43 -8.19
CA VAL A 164 21.14 1.37 -9.03
C VAL A 164 20.06 2.07 -8.20
N GLY A 165 19.38 1.33 -7.33
CA GLY A 165 18.36 1.91 -6.43
C GLY A 165 18.96 2.95 -5.49
N GLU A 166 20.09 2.65 -4.85
CA GLU A 166 20.78 3.61 -3.99
C GLU A 166 21.31 4.83 -4.77
N ALA A 167 21.91 4.61 -5.94
CA ALA A 167 22.41 5.69 -6.79
C ALA A 167 21.28 6.64 -7.22
N LEU A 168 20.09 6.08 -7.55
CA LEU A 168 18.93 6.86 -7.91
C LEU A 168 18.46 7.75 -6.75
N VAL A 169 18.35 7.20 -5.53
CA VAL A 169 17.96 7.98 -4.34
C VAL A 169 19.02 9.04 -3.99
N LYS A 170 20.31 8.73 -4.17
CA LYS A 170 21.41 9.66 -3.92
C LYS A 170 21.53 10.77 -4.99
N HIS A 171 20.91 10.60 -6.16
CA HIS A 171 21.11 11.52 -7.29
C HIS A 171 20.60 12.94 -6.98
N PRO A 172 21.39 14.00 -7.18
CA PRO A 172 21.07 15.36 -6.71
C PRO A 172 19.83 15.96 -7.37
N LEU A 173 19.44 15.53 -8.55
CA LEU A 173 18.24 16.01 -9.25
C LEU A 173 16.96 15.35 -8.77
N ILE A 174 16.99 14.21 -8.12
CA ILE A 174 15.80 13.57 -7.54
C ILE A 174 15.33 14.39 -6.34
N ARG A 175 14.03 14.68 -6.31
CA ARG A 175 13.38 15.55 -5.31
C ARG A 175 12.40 14.83 -4.39
N ALA A 176 11.98 13.63 -4.74
CA ALA A 176 11.19 12.75 -3.88
C ALA A 176 11.35 11.29 -4.30
N VAL A 177 10.97 10.39 -3.41
CA VAL A 177 10.93 8.95 -3.68
C VAL A 177 9.52 8.43 -3.38
N GLY A 178 8.93 7.67 -4.31
CA GLY A 178 7.80 6.78 -4.10
C GLY A 178 8.29 5.34 -4.02
N PHE A 179 7.92 4.62 -2.97
CA PHE A 179 8.40 3.25 -2.74
C PHE A 179 7.27 2.37 -2.22
N THR A 180 7.15 1.16 -2.77
CA THR A 180 6.31 0.10 -2.21
C THR A 180 7.13 -1.18 -2.14
N GLY A 181 7.24 -1.77 -0.94
CA GLY A 181 8.03 -2.99 -0.75
C GLY A 181 8.28 -3.33 0.72
N SER A 182 9.26 -4.21 0.96
CA SER A 182 9.54 -4.67 2.33
C SER A 182 10.05 -3.54 3.23
N LEU A 183 9.71 -3.63 4.52
CA LEU A 183 10.20 -2.72 5.57
C LEU A 183 11.73 -2.58 5.54
N ARG A 184 12.45 -3.69 5.36
CA ARG A 184 13.92 -3.68 5.33
C ARG A 184 14.47 -2.84 4.19
N ALA A 185 13.98 -3.06 2.97
CA ALA A 185 14.48 -2.33 1.79
C ALA A 185 14.06 -0.87 1.84
N GLY A 186 12.81 -0.60 2.20
CA GLY A 186 12.30 0.78 2.32
C GLY A 186 13.03 1.57 3.38
N ARG A 187 13.36 0.97 4.54
CA ARG A 187 14.12 1.65 5.59
C ARG A 187 15.52 2.05 5.15
N ILE A 188 16.23 1.18 4.42
CA ILE A 188 17.56 1.51 3.87
C ILE A 188 17.48 2.73 2.94
N LEU A 189 16.55 2.72 2.00
CA LEU A 189 16.39 3.83 1.04
C LEU A 189 15.89 5.12 1.72
N PHE A 190 15.01 5.00 2.71
CA PHE A 190 14.56 6.12 3.53
C PHE A 190 15.74 6.79 4.26
N ASP A 191 16.61 6.00 4.89
CA ASP A 191 17.78 6.52 5.61
C ASP A 191 18.76 7.20 4.64
N ILE A 192 18.94 6.66 3.43
CA ILE A 192 19.73 7.29 2.37
C ILE A 192 19.12 8.64 1.97
N ALA A 193 17.80 8.70 1.75
CA ALA A 193 17.11 9.93 1.36
C ALA A 193 17.23 11.02 2.43
N ALA A 194 17.13 10.64 3.71
CA ALA A 194 17.27 11.53 4.85
C ALA A 194 18.70 12.01 5.09
N ALA A 195 19.71 11.17 4.78
CA ALA A 195 21.12 11.47 4.98
C ALA A 195 21.77 12.29 3.85
N ARG A 196 21.03 12.66 2.80
CA ARG A 196 21.55 13.51 1.72
C ARG A 196 21.93 14.90 2.23
N PRO A 197 22.89 15.60 1.59
CA PRO A 197 23.13 17.03 1.86
C PRO A 197 21.87 17.89 1.77
N ASP A 198 21.01 17.61 0.75
CA ASP A 198 19.66 18.14 0.62
C ASP A 198 18.67 16.96 0.85
N PRO A 199 18.16 16.73 2.07
CA PRO A 199 17.20 15.66 2.33
C PRO A 199 15.95 15.80 1.48
N ILE A 200 15.40 14.65 1.05
CA ILE A 200 14.20 14.62 0.22
C ILE A 200 13.09 13.80 0.88
N PRO A 201 11.81 14.11 0.60
CA PRO A 201 10.70 13.28 1.03
C PRO A 201 10.80 11.85 0.48
N PHE A 202 10.51 10.88 1.35
CA PHE A 202 10.41 9.47 1.00
C PHE A 202 9.02 8.97 1.38
N PHE A 203 8.22 8.63 0.38
CA PHE A 203 6.85 8.13 0.53
C PHE A 203 6.87 6.62 0.35
N GLY A 204 7.20 5.93 1.45
CA GLY A 204 7.30 4.47 1.48
C GLY A 204 6.06 3.83 2.07
N GLU A 205 5.49 2.86 1.36
CA GLU A 205 4.59 1.85 1.88
C GLU A 205 5.40 0.59 2.14
N LEU A 206 5.39 0.09 3.38
CA LEU A 206 6.36 -0.89 3.85
C LEU A 206 5.70 -2.21 4.26
N GLY A 207 5.47 -2.46 5.55
CA GLY A 207 4.91 -3.71 6.06
C GLY A 207 3.72 -3.51 6.97
N SER A 208 2.78 -4.48 6.98
CA SER A 208 1.60 -4.45 7.84
C SER A 208 1.10 -5.87 8.13
N ILE A 209 0.66 -6.12 9.36
CA ILE A 209 0.04 -7.39 9.75
C ILE A 209 -1.49 -7.36 9.67
N ASN A 210 -2.08 -6.17 9.47
CA ASN A 210 -3.49 -5.93 9.24
C ASN A 210 -4.43 -6.66 10.22
N PRO A 211 -4.38 -6.37 11.51
CA PRO A 211 -5.11 -7.12 12.54
C PRO A 211 -6.62 -7.00 12.38
N MET A 212 -7.30 -8.12 12.66
CA MET A 212 -8.75 -8.21 12.78
C MET A 212 -9.12 -8.45 14.24
N PHE A 213 -10.07 -7.70 14.76
CA PHE A 213 -10.66 -7.87 16.09
C PHE A 213 -12.06 -8.41 15.95
N VAL A 214 -12.31 -9.60 16.48
CA VAL A 214 -13.63 -10.22 16.44
C VAL A 214 -14.27 -10.05 17.82
N LEU A 215 -15.24 -9.15 17.92
CA LEU A 215 -15.89 -8.79 19.17
C LEU A 215 -16.90 -9.87 19.61
N PRO A 216 -17.24 -9.93 20.91
CA PRO A 216 -17.95 -11.07 21.49
C PRO A 216 -19.30 -11.41 20.85
N ALA A 217 -20.16 -10.40 20.57
CA ALA A 217 -21.45 -10.65 19.97
C ALA A 217 -21.35 -11.13 18.51
N ALA A 218 -20.43 -10.52 17.73
CA ALA A 218 -20.14 -10.98 16.38
C ALA A 218 -19.53 -12.38 16.36
N ALA A 219 -18.62 -12.68 17.30
CA ALA A 219 -18.04 -14.01 17.45
C ALA A 219 -19.12 -15.08 17.74
N ALA A 220 -20.07 -14.76 18.61
CA ALA A 220 -21.15 -15.67 18.98
C ALA A 220 -22.17 -15.89 17.84
N SER A 221 -22.51 -14.84 17.09
CA SER A 221 -23.55 -14.89 16.05
C SER A 221 -23.02 -15.36 14.68
N ARG A 222 -21.83 -14.91 14.28
CA ARG A 222 -21.26 -15.08 12.93
C ARG A 222 -19.83 -15.61 12.93
N GLY A 223 -19.32 -16.13 14.07
CA GLY A 223 -17.93 -16.55 14.19
C GLY A 223 -17.46 -17.52 13.11
N MET A 224 -18.33 -18.45 12.68
CA MET A 224 -18.02 -19.42 11.61
C MET A 224 -17.90 -18.75 10.23
N GLU A 225 -18.79 -17.79 9.91
CA GLU A 225 -18.75 -17.01 8.69
C GLU A 225 -17.48 -16.16 8.63
N ILE A 226 -17.17 -15.47 9.73
CA ILE A 226 -15.97 -14.64 9.86
C ILE A 226 -14.70 -15.51 9.72
N ALA A 227 -14.66 -16.69 10.34
CA ALA A 227 -13.53 -17.61 10.24
C ALA A 227 -13.29 -18.09 8.79
N SER A 228 -14.37 -18.45 8.09
CA SER A 228 -14.28 -18.88 6.68
C SER A 228 -13.85 -17.72 5.77
N GLY A 229 -14.39 -16.52 5.98
CA GLY A 229 -14.00 -15.31 5.24
C GLY A 229 -12.55 -14.91 5.52
N TRP A 230 -12.10 -15.02 6.78
CA TRP A 230 -10.69 -14.80 7.12
C TRP A 230 -9.77 -15.76 6.40
N ALA A 231 -10.09 -17.06 6.39
CA ALA A 231 -9.31 -18.07 5.66
C ALA A 231 -9.19 -17.73 4.16
N GLY A 232 -10.29 -17.31 3.52
CA GLY A 232 -10.30 -16.87 2.12
C GLY A 232 -9.46 -15.62 1.87
N SER A 233 -9.58 -14.61 2.75
CA SER A 233 -8.79 -13.38 2.67
C SER A 233 -7.30 -13.62 2.89
N LEU A 234 -6.96 -14.47 3.88
CA LEU A 234 -5.58 -14.82 4.25
C LEU A 234 -4.83 -15.55 3.13
N THR A 235 -5.52 -16.35 2.34
CA THR A 235 -4.91 -17.20 1.31
C THR A 235 -5.02 -16.64 -0.10
N MET A 236 -5.69 -15.53 -0.29
CA MET A 236 -5.83 -14.88 -1.60
C MET A 236 -4.45 -14.55 -2.19
N GLY A 237 -4.17 -15.06 -3.42
CA GLY A 237 -2.89 -14.83 -4.10
C GLY A 237 -1.68 -15.29 -3.29
N ALA A 238 -1.76 -16.46 -2.65
CA ALA A 238 -0.75 -16.99 -1.74
C ALA A 238 -0.47 -16.04 -0.55
N GLY A 239 -1.46 -15.29 -0.09
CA GLY A 239 -1.31 -14.31 1.01
C GLY A 239 -0.41 -13.12 0.67
N GLN A 240 -0.03 -12.92 -0.60
CA GLN A 240 0.93 -11.89 -1.02
C GLN A 240 0.24 -10.54 -1.29
N PHE A 241 -0.52 -10.05 -0.31
CA PHE A 241 -1.15 -8.73 -0.31
C PHE A 241 -0.62 -7.89 0.84
N CYS A 242 -0.36 -6.61 0.58
CA CYS A 242 0.03 -5.65 1.62
C CYS A 242 -1.04 -5.51 2.73
N THR A 243 -2.29 -5.81 2.40
CA THR A 243 -3.42 -5.81 3.34
C THR A 243 -3.84 -7.23 3.77
N ASN A 244 -2.95 -8.22 3.70
CA ASN A 244 -3.25 -9.58 4.17
C ASN A 244 -3.53 -9.57 5.68
N PRO A 245 -4.69 -10.11 6.18
CA PRO A 245 -5.05 -10.13 7.59
C PRO A 245 -4.30 -11.23 8.37
N GLY A 246 -3.04 -10.99 8.69
CA GLY A 246 -2.17 -11.99 9.33
C GLY A 246 -2.51 -12.30 10.79
N ILE A 247 -3.34 -11.49 11.46
CA ILE A 247 -3.72 -11.68 12.87
C ILE A 247 -5.22 -11.52 13.04
N ALA A 248 -5.85 -12.49 13.74
CA ALA A 248 -7.20 -12.38 14.29
C ALA A 248 -7.14 -12.40 15.83
N VAL A 249 -7.76 -11.42 16.47
CA VAL A 249 -7.80 -11.28 17.92
C VAL A 249 -9.22 -11.50 18.41
N MET A 250 -9.44 -12.39 19.37
CA MET A 250 -10.76 -12.66 19.94
C MET A 250 -10.66 -13.10 21.40
N LEU A 251 -11.80 -13.12 22.10
CA LEU A 251 -11.85 -13.58 23.48
C LEU A 251 -11.80 -15.11 23.56
N ASP A 252 -11.26 -15.62 24.67
CA ASP A 252 -11.34 -17.04 25.00
C ASP A 252 -12.80 -17.47 25.24
N GLY A 253 -13.10 -18.73 24.97
CA GLY A 253 -14.41 -19.32 25.20
C GLY A 253 -14.93 -20.14 24.01
N PRO A 254 -16.20 -20.58 24.07
CA PRO A 254 -16.78 -21.49 23.07
C PRO A 254 -16.79 -20.95 21.64
N ALA A 255 -16.96 -19.63 21.48
CA ALA A 255 -16.91 -19.00 20.16
C ALA A 255 -15.52 -19.11 19.50
N LYS A 256 -14.44 -18.98 20.30
CA LYS A 256 -13.06 -19.18 19.84
C LYS A 256 -12.82 -20.61 19.36
N GLU A 257 -13.32 -21.61 20.08
CA GLU A 257 -13.16 -23.01 19.69
C GLU A 257 -13.81 -23.28 18.32
N GLN A 258 -15.03 -22.75 18.13
CA GLN A 258 -15.76 -22.88 16.87
C GLN A 258 -15.05 -22.12 15.72
N PHE A 259 -14.55 -20.92 15.99
CA PHE A 259 -13.80 -20.09 15.04
C PHE A 259 -12.51 -20.80 14.59
N ALA A 260 -11.70 -21.26 15.54
CA ALA A 260 -10.43 -21.96 15.26
C ALA A 260 -10.68 -23.24 14.43
N LYS A 261 -11.68 -24.04 14.82
CA LYS A 261 -12.06 -25.24 14.07
C LYS A 261 -12.48 -24.91 12.63
N THR A 262 -13.32 -23.89 12.45
CA THR A 262 -13.82 -23.51 11.12
C THR A 262 -12.71 -22.95 10.25
N ALA A 263 -11.84 -22.06 10.79
CA ALA A 263 -10.69 -21.55 10.07
C ALA A 263 -9.73 -22.68 9.65
N THR A 264 -9.43 -23.62 10.56
CA THR A 264 -8.60 -24.80 10.27
C THR A 264 -9.21 -25.64 9.15
N GLN A 265 -10.51 -25.93 9.21
CA GLN A 265 -11.20 -26.68 8.16
C GLN A 265 -11.14 -25.99 6.80
N ALA A 266 -11.38 -24.68 6.76
CA ALA A 266 -11.37 -23.90 5.52
C ALA A 266 -9.94 -23.86 4.93
N LEU A 267 -8.93 -23.60 5.75
CA LEU A 267 -7.54 -23.52 5.29
C LEU A 267 -6.98 -24.88 4.82
N THR A 268 -7.39 -25.98 5.44
CA THR A 268 -6.96 -27.33 5.02
C THR A 268 -7.42 -27.67 3.59
N GLN A 269 -8.46 -27.04 3.08
CA GLN A 269 -8.93 -27.24 1.70
C GLN A 269 -8.17 -26.38 0.67
N VAL A 270 -7.32 -25.45 1.11
CA VAL A 270 -6.57 -24.57 0.21
C VAL A 270 -5.35 -25.28 -0.33
N VAL A 271 -5.28 -25.40 -1.66
CA VAL A 271 -4.12 -25.98 -2.34
C VAL A 271 -2.95 -24.98 -2.27
N PRO A 272 -1.70 -25.46 -2.04
CA PRO A 272 -0.51 -24.60 -2.11
C PRO A 272 -0.45 -23.81 -3.41
N GLN A 273 -0.01 -22.56 -3.34
CA GLN A 273 0.07 -21.65 -4.48
C GLN A 273 1.52 -21.21 -4.70
N THR A 274 1.85 -20.91 -5.96
CA THR A 274 3.19 -20.45 -6.33
C THR A 274 3.41 -19.02 -5.88
N MET A 275 4.46 -18.78 -5.11
CA MET A 275 4.89 -17.44 -4.71
C MET A 275 5.65 -16.71 -5.85
N LEU A 276 5.60 -15.39 -5.84
CA LEU A 276 6.13 -14.50 -6.90
C LEU A 276 7.61 -14.73 -7.21
N THR A 277 8.45 -14.91 -6.19
CA THR A 277 9.89 -15.12 -6.37
C THR A 277 10.42 -16.15 -5.38
N GLY A 278 11.57 -16.79 -5.72
CA GLY A 278 12.27 -17.68 -4.79
C GLY A 278 12.71 -16.96 -3.49
N GLY A 279 13.04 -15.68 -3.57
CA GLY A 279 13.41 -14.88 -2.39
C GLY A 279 12.23 -14.67 -1.44
N ILE A 280 11.04 -14.39 -1.97
CA ILE A 280 9.80 -14.25 -1.17
C ILE A 280 9.42 -15.60 -0.56
N ALA A 281 9.47 -16.69 -1.34
CA ALA A 281 9.18 -18.04 -0.85
C ALA A 281 10.11 -18.45 0.30
N LYS A 282 11.42 -18.17 0.15
CA LYS A 282 12.39 -18.42 1.22
C LYS A 282 12.09 -17.59 2.47
N ALA A 283 11.81 -16.30 2.32
CA ALA A 283 11.47 -15.44 3.45
C ALA A 283 10.19 -15.91 4.18
N PHE A 284 9.19 -16.37 3.44
CA PHE A 284 7.99 -16.99 4.00
C PHE A 284 8.32 -18.25 4.79
N GLN A 285 9.10 -19.19 4.22
CA GLN A 285 9.53 -20.42 4.89
C GLN A 285 10.33 -20.15 6.17
N ASP A 286 11.26 -19.18 6.11
CA ASP A 286 12.05 -18.75 7.28
C ASP A 286 11.13 -18.17 8.36
N GLY A 287 10.13 -17.34 7.98
CA GLY A 287 9.13 -16.79 8.88
C GLY A 287 8.24 -17.84 9.51
N CYS A 288 7.77 -18.83 8.75
CA CYS A 288 7.00 -19.97 9.28
C CYS A 288 7.81 -20.77 10.31
N THR A 289 9.09 -21.03 10.00
CA THR A 289 10.00 -21.74 10.90
C THR A 289 10.23 -20.96 12.20
N ALA A 290 10.44 -19.66 12.09
CA ALA A 290 10.60 -18.79 13.26
C ALA A 290 9.33 -18.81 14.13
N MET A 291 8.15 -18.68 13.50
CA MET A 291 6.87 -18.73 14.21
C MET A 291 6.62 -20.05 14.92
N PHE A 292 6.91 -21.17 14.25
CA PHE A 292 6.75 -22.52 14.81
C PHE A 292 7.63 -22.75 16.05
N ASN A 293 8.80 -22.15 16.10
CA ASN A 293 9.77 -22.29 17.19
C ASN A 293 9.55 -21.28 18.35
N GLU A 294 8.60 -20.34 18.22
CA GLU A 294 8.31 -19.39 19.29
C GLU A 294 7.59 -20.06 20.47
N LEU A 295 8.06 -19.75 21.68
CA LEU A 295 7.47 -20.30 22.91
C LEU A 295 6.03 -19.80 23.12
N GLY A 296 5.13 -20.69 23.49
CA GLY A 296 3.72 -20.37 23.73
C GLY A 296 2.92 -20.16 22.44
N VAL A 297 3.45 -20.61 21.30
CA VAL A 297 2.75 -20.70 20.02
C VAL A 297 2.43 -22.16 19.75
N GLU A 298 1.19 -22.42 19.34
CA GLU A 298 0.71 -23.73 18.93
C GLU A 298 0.34 -23.69 17.44
N ALA A 299 0.81 -24.67 16.67
CA ALA A 299 0.43 -24.79 15.27
C ALA A 299 -0.90 -25.55 15.15
N LEU A 300 -1.91 -24.89 14.57
CA LEU A 300 -3.17 -25.52 14.17
C LEU A 300 -3.08 -26.12 12.77
N ILE A 301 -2.31 -25.48 11.89
CA ILE A 301 -1.94 -25.97 10.55
C ILE A 301 -0.46 -25.64 10.32
N ALA A 302 0.29 -26.64 9.90
CA ALA A 302 1.66 -26.49 9.41
C ALA A 302 1.78 -27.25 8.09
N SER A 303 1.55 -26.55 6.98
CA SER A 303 1.69 -27.13 5.64
C SER A 303 3.15 -27.21 5.24
N ASP A 304 3.50 -28.27 4.51
CA ASP A 304 4.81 -28.39 3.88
C ASP A 304 4.95 -27.36 2.75
N ASN A 305 6.02 -26.57 2.80
CA ASN A 305 6.34 -25.59 1.79
C ASN A 305 7.60 -26.02 1.04
N THR A 306 7.50 -26.27 -0.26
CA THR A 306 8.62 -26.72 -1.08
C THR A 306 8.86 -25.79 -2.27
N GLY A 307 10.13 -25.44 -2.51
CA GLY A 307 10.50 -24.59 -3.62
C GLY A 307 9.82 -23.21 -3.55
N ARG A 308 8.95 -22.91 -4.52
CA ARG A 308 8.16 -21.68 -4.57
C ARG A 308 6.70 -21.86 -4.16
N GLU A 309 6.31 -23.05 -3.74
CA GLU A 309 4.92 -23.29 -3.30
C GLU A 309 4.75 -22.96 -1.82
N ALA A 310 3.66 -22.29 -1.50
CA ALA A 310 3.26 -21.91 -0.15
C ALA A 310 1.86 -22.43 0.16
N GLY A 311 1.77 -23.30 1.14
CA GLY A 311 0.52 -23.75 1.76
C GLY A 311 0.16 -22.89 2.98
N PRO A 312 -1.12 -22.89 3.39
CA PRO A 312 -1.57 -22.13 4.54
C PRO A 312 -0.88 -22.56 5.84
N GLN A 313 -0.59 -21.59 6.69
CA GLN A 313 -0.09 -21.78 8.06
C GLN A 313 -1.08 -21.12 9.02
N LEU A 314 -1.42 -21.81 10.10
CA LEU A 314 -2.27 -21.25 11.14
C LEU A 314 -1.69 -21.56 12.51
N PHE A 315 -1.46 -20.52 13.29
CA PHE A 315 -0.95 -20.61 14.64
C PHE A 315 -1.94 -20.00 15.64
N THR A 316 -1.84 -20.40 16.90
CA THR A 316 -2.56 -19.75 17.99
C THR A 316 -1.64 -19.44 19.15
N THR A 317 -1.94 -18.37 19.87
CA THR A 317 -1.20 -17.94 21.07
C THR A 317 -2.11 -17.11 21.97
N THR A 318 -1.72 -16.92 23.23
CA THR A 318 -2.42 -15.98 24.13
C THR A 318 -2.02 -14.53 23.85
N ALA A 319 -2.92 -13.59 24.14
CA ALA A 319 -2.62 -12.17 24.02
C ALA A 319 -1.46 -11.76 24.94
N SER A 320 -1.37 -12.29 26.17
CA SER A 320 -0.25 -12.05 27.08
C SER A 320 1.09 -12.52 26.50
N ASN A 321 1.13 -13.65 25.80
CA ASN A 321 2.33 -14.12 25.11
C ASN A 321 2.67 -13.20 23.92
N TRP A 322 1.68 -12.85 23.09
CA TRP A 322 1.84 -11.96 21.96
C TRP A 322 2.39 -10.57 22.37
N LEU A 323 1.88 -10.00 23.48
CA LEU A 323 2.30 -8.70 24.01
C LEU A 323 3.78 -8.67 24.46
N THR A 324 4.32 -9.80 24.87
CA THR A 324 5.70 -9.90 25.40
C THR A 324 6.73 -10.35 24.38
N ARG A 325 6.30 -10.74 23.17
CA ARG A 325 7.16 -11.32 22.12
C ARG A 325 7.11 -10.55 20.83
N PRO A 326 8.08 -9.65 20.57
CA PRO A 326 8.13 -8.87 19.32
C PRO A 326 8.17 -9.74 18.06
N ALA A 327 8.71 -10.96 18.13
CA ALA A 327 8.75 -11.90 17.01
C ALA A 327 7.36 -12.28 16.47
N LEU A 328 6.30 -12.22 17.31
CA LEU A 328 4.92 -12.48 16.93
C LEU A 328 4.23 -11.26 16.29
N GLN A 329 4.89 -10.10 16.28
CA GLN A 329 4.33 -8.82 15.81
C GLN A 329 4.89 -8.40 14.44
N VAL A 330 5.71 -9.26 13.82
CA VAL A 330 6.31 -8.99 12.51
C VAL A 330 5.47 -9.60 11.39
N GLU A 331 5.48 -8.96 10.24
CA GLU A 331 4.85 -9.48 9.03
C GLU A 331 5.60 -10.72 8.51
N VAL A 332 4.86 -11.79 8.24
CA VAL A 332 5.33 -12.93 7.45
C VAL A 332 4.55 -12.93 6.15
N PHE A 333 5.17 -12.43 5.09
CA PHE A 333 4.51 -12.17 3.81
C PHE A 333 4.17 -13.47 3.07
N GLY A 334 2.90 -13.89 3.18
CA GLY A 334 2.39 -15.16 2.68
C GLY A 334 1.12 -15.60 3.42
N PRO A 335 0.62 -16.83 3.18
CA PRO A 335 -0.63 -17.32 3.75
C PRO A 335 -0.44 -17.83 5.19
N LEU A 336 0.03 -16.97 6.10
CA LEU A 336 0.22 -17.26 7.52
C LEU A 336 -0.71 -16.42 8.39
N GLY A 337 -1.51 -17.06 9.23
CA GLY A 337 -2.38 -16.44 10.21
C GLY A 337 -2.03 -16.81 11.65
N ILE A 338 -2.22 -15.86 12.57
CA ILE A 338 -2.13 -16.06 14.01
C ILE A 338 -3.46 -15.73 14.65
N LEU A 339 -4.02 -16.67 15.39
CA LEU A 339 -5.18 -16.46 16.25
C LEU A 339 -4.68 -16.08 17.65
N VAL A 340 -4.89 -14.83 18.04
CA VAL A 340 -4.46 -14.27 19.34
C VAL A 340 -5.66 -14.28 20.29
N ILE A 341 -5.53 -14.98 21.41
CA ILE A 341 -6.60 -15.23 22.37
C ILE A 341 -6.45 -14.30 23.57
N ALA A 342 -7.36 -13.38 23.73
CA ALA A 342 -7.45 -12.49 24.90
C ALA A 342 -8.39 -13.07 25.95
N LYS A 343 -8.03 -12.96 27.22
CA LYS A 343 -8.85 -13.43 28.34
C LYS A 343 -10.10 -12.58 28.57
N ASP A 344 -10.00 -11.28 28.24
CA ASP A 344 -11.05 -10.27 28.44
C ASP A 344 -10.85 -9.07 27.49
N MET A 345 -11.80 -8.12 27.52
CA MET A 345 -11.75 -6.91 26.69
C MET A 345 -10.58 -5.97 27.06
N ASP A 346 -10.10 -5.99 28.32
CA ASP A 346 -8.95 -5.18 28.71
C ASP A 346 -7.68 -5.69 28.02
N GLU A 347 -7.50 -6.99 27.97
CA GLU A 347 -6.36 -7.59 27.28
C GLU A 347 -6.47 -7.42 25.75
N MET A 348 -7.69 -7.49 25.17
CA MET A 348 -7.91 -7.18 23.75
C MET A 348 -7.54 -5.72 23.43
N ARG A 349 -7.91 -4.77 24.30
CA ARG A 349 -7.50 -3.36 24.20
C ARG A 349 -5.98 -3.20 24.34
N ALA A 350 -5.35 -3.95 25.21
CA ALA A 350 -3.90 -3.95 25.35
C ALA A 350 -3.19 -4.40 24.08
N VAL A 351 -3.70 -5.45 23.41
CA VAL A 351 -3.22 -5.86 22.09
C VAL A 351 -3.35 -4.71 21.08
N ALA A 352 -4.52 -4.08 21.01
CA ALA A 352 -4.75 -2.95 20.11
C ALA A 352 -3.78 -1.77 20.37
N GLN A 353 -3.50 -1.46 21.65
CA GLN A 353 -2.55 -0.42 22.05
C GLN A 353 -1.11 -0.76 21.69
N ALA A 354 -0.72 -2.03 21.79
CA ALA A 354 0.64 -2.50 21.53
C ALA A 354 0.95 -2.61 20.01
N LEU A 355 -0.06 -2.58 19.14
CA LEU A 355 0.15 -2.60 17.69
C LEU A 355 1.11 -1.48 17.26
N HIS A 356 2.04 -1.80 16.40
CA HIS A 356 2.73 -0.81 15.58
C HIS A 356 1.78 -0.23 14.51
N GLY A 357 2.25 0.74 13.71
CA GLY A 357 1.46 1.26 12.60
C GLY A 357 1.08 0.18 11.58
N GLN A 358 -0.17 0.25 11.09
CA GLN A 358 -0.80 -0.70 10.20
C GLN A 358 -1.38 0.02 8.98
N LEU A 359 -1.52 -0.67 7.84
CA LEU A 359 -2.32 -0.17 6.72
C LEU A 359 -3.80 -0.25 7.05
N THR A 360 -4.23 -1.37 7.65
CA THR A 360 -5.63 -1.60 8.00
C THR A 360 -5.78 -2.18 9.41
N CYS A 361 -6.89 -1.84 10.06
CA CYS A 361 -7.45 -2.58 11.19
C CYS A 361 -8.91 -2.89 10.91
N THR A 362 -9.34 -4.11 11.21
CA THR A 362 -10.71 -4.56 10.98
C THR A 362 -11.38 -4.88 12.31
N LEU A 363 -12.66 -4.45 12.47
CA LEU A 363 -13.54 -4.90 13.54
C LEU A 363 -14.67 -5.72 12.96
N HIS A 364 -14.87 -6.92 13.48
CA HIS A 364 -16.12 -7.65 13.32
C HIS A 364 -16.96 -7.42 14.57
N LEU A 365 -18.12 -6.78 14.41
CA LEU A 365 -19.00 -6.36 15.49
C LEU A 365 -20.46 -6.52 15.10
N ASP A 366 -21.30 -6.80 16.09
CA ASP A 366 -22.76 -6.77 16.00
C ASP A 366 -23.35 -5.73 16.96
N GLY A 367 -24.68 -5.61 17.00
CA GLY A 367 -25.34 -4.59 17.84
C GLY A 367 -24.99 -4.66 19.34
N GLY A 368 -24.69 -5.86 19.85
CA GLY A 368 -24.27 -6.07 21.24
C GLY A 368 -22.84 -5.61 21.56
N ASP A 369 -22.02 -5.33 20.53
CA ASP A 369 -20.60 -4.97 20.69
C ASP A 369 -20.35 -3.45 20.65
N ILE A 370 -21.40 -2.63 20.48
CA ILE A 370 -21.25 -1.19 20.21
C ILE A 370 -20.45 -0.47 21.30
N ASP A 371 -20.69 -0.80 22.58
CA ASP A 371 -20.00 -0.12 23.68
C ASP A 371 -18.53 -0.56 23.78
N ASP A 372 -18.23 -1.81 23.53
CA ASP A 372 -16.85 -2.30 23.43
C ASP A 372 -16.13 -1.66 22.23
N ALA A 373 -16.79 -1.60 21.06
CA ALA A 373 -16.25 -0.96 19.87
C ALA A 373 -15.89 0.51 20.11
N LYS A 374 -16.72 1.28 20.83
CA LYS A 374 -16.42 2.67 21.21
C LYS A 374 -15.12 2.82 22.01
N THR A 375 -14.69 1.78 22.71
CA THR A 375 -13.43 1.80 23.47
C THR A 375 -12.21 1.41 22.63
N ILE A 376 -12.38 0.61 21.58
CA ILE A 376 -11.31 0.11 20.71
C ILE A 376 -11.07 1.04 19.52
N VAL A 377 -12.11 1.54 18.86
CA VAL A 377 -12.02 2.37 17.65
C VAL A 377 -11.05 3.56 17.83
N PRO A 378 -11.09 4.37 18.91
CA PRO A 378 -10.16 5.48 19.09
C PRO A 378 -8.70 5.05 19.24
N ILE A 379 -8.43 3.81 19.66
CA ILE A 379 -7.09 3.23 19.68
C ILE A 379 -6.65 2.91 18.25
N LEU A 380 -7.50 2.22 17.50
CA LEU A 380 -7.20 1.78 16.14
C LEU A 380 -7.03 2.93 15.14
N GLU A 381 -7.76 4.04 15.33
CA GLU A 381 -7.58 5.28 14.55
C GLU A 381 -6.14 5.83 14.60
N ARG A 382 -5.43 5.56 15.70
CA ARG A 382 -4.02 5.95 15.86
C ARG A 382 -3.04 4.91 15.30
N LYS A 383 -3.56 3.75 14.89
CA LYS A 383 -2.75 2.61 14.46
C LYS A 383 -2.83 2.33 12.97
N ALA A 384 -3.92 2.72 12.29
CA ALA A 384 -4.12 2.38 10.89
C ALA A 384 -4.66 3.57 10.07
N GLY A 385 -4.35 3.55 8.79
CA GLY A 385 -4.91 4.52 7.84
C GLY A 385 -6.31 4.16 7.38
N ARG A 386 -6.70 2.88 7.42
CA ARG A 386 -8.03 2.40 7.03
C ARG A 386 -8.63 1.50 8.11
N LEU A 387 -9.79 1.89 8.63
CA LEU A 387 -10.59 1.07 9.52
C LEU A 387 -11.74 0.42 8.74
N LEU A 388 -11.97 -0.85 8.98
CA LEU A 388 -13.05 -1.62 8.37
C LEU A 388 -13.99 -2.17 9.45
N ALA A 389 -15.28 -2.27 9.11
CA ALA A 389 -16.26 -2.98 9.90
C ALA A 389 -16.87 -4.11 9.08
N ASN A 390 -16.94 -5.32 9.65
CA ASN A 390 -17.64 -6.48 9.09
C ASN A 390 -17.24 -6.87 7.66
N GLY A 391 -15.97 -6.67 7.31
CA GLY A 391 -15.39 -7.02 6.02
C GLY A 391 -13.96 -7.55 6.17
N PHE A 392 -13.30 -7.78 5.05
CA PHE A 392 -11.90 -8.25 5.04
C PHE A 392 -11.02 -7.23 4.30
N PRO A 393 -9.77 -6.99 4.77
CA PRO A 393 -8.97 -5.88 4.27
C PRO A 393 -8.33 -6.14 2.91
N THR A 394 -8.29 -7.40 2.45
CA THR A 394 -7.67 -7.78 1.18
C THR A 394 -8.40 -7.13 0.01
N GLY A 395 -7.68 -6.31 -0.74
CA GLY A 395 -8.24 -5.43 -1.77
C GLY A 395 -8.37 -3.98 -1.30
N VAL A 396 -8.16 -3.06 -2.23
CA VAL A 396 -8.21 -1.60 -2.00
C VAL A 396 -8.97 -0.94 -3.15
N GLU A 397 -10.07 -0.26 -2.83
CA GLU A 397 -10.81 0.56 -3.80
C GLU A 397 -9.98 1.80 -4.18
N VAL A 398 -10.12 2.28 -5.42
CA VAL A 398 -9.46 3.49 -5.91
C VAL A 398 -10.49 4.60 -6.01
N CYS A 399 -10.57 5.45 -4.99
CA CYS A 399 -11.53 6.56 -4.93
C CYS A 399 -11.00 7.70 -4.04
N ASP A 400 -11.67 8.83 -4.02
CA ASP A 400 -11.27 10.04 -3.31
C ASP A 400 -11.10 9.85 -1.80
N SER A 401 -11.96 9.03 -1.19
CA SER A 401 -11.96 8.81 0.25
C SER A 401 -10.99 7.72 0.71
N MET A 402 -10.29 7.06 -0.21
CA MET A 402 -9.40 5.96 0.17
C MET A 402 -8.10 6.47 0.77
N VAL A 403 -7.74 5.87 1.90
CA VAL A 403 -6.42 5.99 2.51
C VAL A 403 -5.75 4.62 2.51
N HIS A 404 -4.66 4.50 1.75
CA HIS A 404 -3.77 3.36 1.76
C HIS A 404 -2.41 3.82 2.25
N SER A 405 -2.26 3.82 3.54
CA SER A 405 -1.13 4.33 4.31
C SER A 405 -1.37 3.98 5.78
N GLY A 406 -0.51 4.39 6.67
CA GLY A 406 -0.67 4.26 8.11
C GLY A 406 0.54 4.80 8.86
N PRO A 407 0.54 4.82 10.20
CA PRO A 407 1.71 5.16 10.98
C PRO A 407 2.87 4.18 10.72
N TYR A 408 4.10 4.62 11.01
CA TYR A 408 5.27 3.74 10.90
C TYR A 408 5.11 2.48 11.76
N PRO A 409 5.43 1.26 11.27
CA PRO A 409 6.19 0.95 10.06
C PRO A 409 5.35 0.75 8.77
N ALA A 410 4.03 0.86 8.80
CA ALA A 410 3.23 0.67 7.59
C ALA A 410 3.58 1.70 6.50
N SER A 411 3.85 2.93 6.89
CA SER A 411 4.29 3.99 5.98
C SER A 411 5.35 4.88 6.63
N THR A 412 6.19 5.49 5.80
CA THR A 412 7.15 6.51 6.26
C THR A 412 6.53 7.89 6.41
N ASN A 413 5.33 8.10 5.86
CA ASN A 413 4.61 9.38 5.95
C ASN A 413 3.11 9.12 6.17
N PHE A 414 2.68 9.20 7.43
CA PHE A 414 1.30 8.95 7.83
C PHE A 414 0.32 10.07 7.44
N GLY A 415 0.79 11.22 7.00
CA GLY A 415 -0.03 12.32 6.46
C GLY A 415 -0.36 12.19 4.97
N ALA A 416 0.05 11.09 4.34
CA ALA A 416 -0.14 10.85 2.91
C ALA A 416 -0.84 9.51 2.67
N THR A 417 -1.28 9.29 1.43
CA THR A 417 -1.83 8.02 0.94
C THR A 417 -1.18 7.64 -0.38
N SER A 418 -1.06 6.34 -0.68
CA SER A 418 -0.56 5.84 -1.98
C SER A 418 -1.68 5.57 -2.99
N VAL A 419 -2.95 5.60 -2.57
CA VAL A 419 -4.13 5.30 -3.41
C VAL A 419 -5.15 6.43 -3.29
N GLY A 420 -5.93 6.63 -4.36
CA GLY A 420 -6.94 7.68 -4.46
C GLY A 420 -6.34 9.02 -4.94
N THR A 421 -7.20 10.01 -5.20
CA THR A 421 -6.79 11.29 -5.77
C THR A 421 -5.87 12.09 -4.85
N MET A 422 -6.02 11.92 -3.53
CA MET A 422 -5.14 12.58 -2.55
C MET A 422 -3.67 12.12 -2.66
N ALA A 423 -3.38 11.00 -3.34
CA ALA A 423 -2.01 10.53 -3.55
C ALA A 423 -1.14 11.54 -4.32
N ILE A 424 -1.75 12.40 -5.13
CA ILE A 424 -1.07 13.49 -5.86
C ILE A 424 -0.36 14.47 -4.92
N ARG A 425 -0.89 14.69 -3.71
CA ARG A 425 -0.36 15.65 -2.73
C ARG A 425 1.05 15.32 -2.26
N ARG A 426 1.47 14.07 -2.37
CA ARG A 426 2.84 13.64 -2.04
C ARG A 426 3.89 14.31 -2.94
N PHE A 427 3.51 14.66 -4.16
CA PHE A 427 4.41 15.20 -5.19
C PHE A 427 4.17 16.69 -5.46
N LEU A 428 3.45 17.34 -4.58
CA LEU A 428 3.18 18.77 -4.61
C LEU A 428 3.73 19.47 -3.35
N ARG A 429 4.08 20.74 -3.50
CA ARG A 429 4.45 21.62 -2.37
C ARG A 429 3.76 22.98 -2.49
N PRO A 430 3.35 23.59 -1.39
CA PRO A 430 2.77 24.92 -1.42
C PRO A 430 3.83 25.98 -1.72
N VAL A 431 3.43 26.98 -2.53
CA VAL A 431 4.19 28.21 -2.78
C VAL A 431 3.26 29.38 -2.60
N CYS A 432 3.63 30.32 -1.75
CA CYS A 432 2.91 31.57 -1.57
C CYS A 432 3.56 32.67 -2.41
N TYR A 433 2.74 33.35 -3.20
CA TYR A 433 3.10 34.49 -4.05
C TYR A 433 2.57 35.78 -3.39
N GLN A 434 3.49 36.59 -2.88
CA GLN A 434 3.13 37.85 -2.20
C GLN A 434 3.38 39.04 -3.13
N ASN A 435 2.32 39.80 -3.46
CA ASN A 435 2.38 40.96 -4.34
C ASN A 435 2.99 40.66 -5.73
N ILE A 436 2.92 39.41 -6.19
CA ILE A 436 3.41 39.04 -7.52
C ILE A 436 2.36 39.40 -8.56
N PRO A 437 2.71 40.11 -9.66
CA PRO A 437 1.79 40.38 -10.75
C PRO A 437 1.19 39.10 -11.34
N ASN A 438 -0.10 39.16 -11.75
CA ASN A 438 -0.83 38.00 -12.25
C ASN A 438 -0.15 37.32 -13.44
N ASP A 439 0.58 38.05 -14.27
CA ASP A 439 1.29 37.54 -15.44
C ASP A 439 2.41 36.52 -15.07
N PHE A 440 2.83 36.49 -13.81
CA PHE A 440 3.86 35.58 -13.29
C PHE A 440 3.29 34.43 -12.41
N LEU A 441 1.97 34.43 -12.22
CA LEU A 441 1.32 33.32 -11.49
C LEU A 441 1.20 32.05 -12.36
N PRO A 442 1.18 30.87 -11.76
CA PRO A 442 1.10 29.61 -12.50
C PRO A 442 -0.21 29.39 -13.22
#